data_81363bc4a291f8c989ed64217f185393
#
_entry.id   81363bc4a291f8c989ed64217f185393
#
_cell.length_a   1.000
_cell.length_b   1.000
_cell.length_c   1.000
_cell.angle_alpha   90.00
_cell.angle_beta   90.00
_cell.angle_gamma   90.00
#
_symmetry.space_group_name_H-M   'P 1'
#
loop_
_entity.id
_entity.type
_entity.pdbx_description
1 polymer ?
#
loop_
_entity_poly.entity_id
_entity_poly.type
_entity_poly.pdbx_seq_one_letter_code
_entity_poly.pdbx_strand_id
1 'polypeptide(L)'
;MVPDLYLSIHQAHCFLEALHAPLHHGEQIELRWNSPNFRGSMSRNFYPSTEAAAREAVSLGLNHDVYVGVAPRWGSDGTGVGVRRLGALWADLDAKGEHTVGSRLQQLEDLTYPPSILVLTGRGCHAYWLLSRPADGLEPLERAEGVMRRLGQGLGGDPVWDRARILRVPSTFNHKYEASRPVEPECFEPRLRYDLDQLEEMAKAFPEEGAPEGVPTSVPTAGRSVRRDALAAPILTGERNVTLASVAGSLRDRGLDEGNIGVVLLEVNRLQCNPPLEETEVLRIARSVGRYAVGSPRYRSSPVRRVRRNAEEV
;
A
#
# COMPACT_ATOMS: atom_id res chain seq x y z
N MET A 1 -9.71 -7.58 31.39
CA MET A 1 -10.92 -8.24 30.85
C MET A 1 -10.45 -9.04 29.64
N VAL A 2 -10.59 -10.38 29.63
CA VAL A 2 -10.24 -11.19 28.46
C VAL A 2 -11.37 -10.97 27.46
N PRO A 3 -11.06 -10.51 26.21
CA PRO A 3 -12.08 -10.35 25.18
C PRO A 3 -12.79 -11.68 24.94
N ASP A 4 -14.10 -11.63 24.72
CA ASP A 4 -14.82 -12.80 24.24
C ASP A 4 -14.27 -13.15 22.85
N LEU A 5 -13.50 -14.22 22.79
CA LEU A 5 -12.78 -14.63 21.58
C LEU A 5 -13.75 -14.91 20.42
N TYR A 6 -14.93 -15.46 20.74
CA TYR A 6 -15.96 -15.72 19.72
C TYR A 6 -16.51 -14.43 19.13
N LEU A 7 -16.82 -13.45 19.97
CA LEU A 7 -17.30 -12.14 19.53
C LEU A 7 -16.24 -11.41 18.69
N SER A 8 -14.98 -11.46 19.13
CA SER A 8 -13.86 -10.85 18.40
C SER A 8 -13.68 -11.46 17.02
N ILE A 9 -13.74 -12.80 16.90
CA ILE A 9 -13.66 -13.50 15.62
C ILE A 9 -14.85 -13.12 14.71
N HIS A 10 -16.05 -13.06 15.28
CA HIS A 10 -17.24 -12.68 14.52
C HIS A 10 -17.16 -11.25 13.97
N GLN A 11 -16.72 -10.29 14.79
CA GLN A 11 -16.53 -8.89 14.34
C GLN A 11 -15.46 -8.76 13.26
N ALA A 12 -14.30 -9.42 13.45
CA ALA A 12 -13.26 -9.45 12.44
C ALA A 12 -13.75 -10.10 11.13
N HIS A 13 -14.53 -11.18 11.22
CA HIS A 13 -15.12 -11.85 10.06
C HIS A 13 -16.09 -10.95 9.31
N CYS A 14 -17.03 -10.29 10.01
CA CYS A 14 -17.96 -9.34 9.37
C CYS A 14 -17.20 -8.21 8.65
N PHE A 15 -16.14 -7.68 9.25
CA PHE A 15 -15.31 -6.66 8.63
C PHE A 15 -14.62 -7.18 7.35
N LEU A 16 -14.01 -8.36 7.41
CA LEU A 16 -13.36 -8.95 6.26
C LEU A 16 -14.36 -9.30 5.14
N GLU A 17 -15.56 -9.75 5.49
CA GLU A 17 -16.63 -9.96 4.51
C GLU A 17 -17.04 -8.66 3.81
N ALA A 18 -17.21 -7.59 4.57
CA ALA A 18 -17.60 -6.29 3.99
C ALA A 18 -16.58 -5.79 2.95
N LEU A 19 -15.27 -6.02 3.17
CA LEU A 19 -14.20 -5.60 2.29
C LEU A 19 -13.98 -6.53 1.09
N HIS A 20 -14.10 -7.85 1.30
CA HIS A 20 -13.56 -8.84 0.35
C HIS A 20 -14.61 -9.72 -0.32
N ALA A 21 -15.78 -9.93 0.31
CA ALA A 21 -16.77 -10.88 -0.20
C ALA A 21 -17.57 -10.36 -1.42
N PRO A 22 -17.93 -11.27 -2.34
CA PRO A 22 -17.43 -12.62 -2.42
C PRO A 22 -16.00 -12.70 -2.92
N LEU A 23 -15.21 -13.62 -2.40
CA LEU A 23 -13.91 -13.95 -2.98
C LEU A 23 -14.11 -14.75 -4.27
N HIS A 24 -13.40 -14.36 -5.33
CA HIS A 24 -13.40 -15.10 -6.57
C HIS A 24 -12.41 -16.27 -6.52
N HIS A 25 -12.57 -17.23 -7.41
CA HIS A 25 -11.62 -18.35 -7.51
C HIS A 25 -10.19 -17.83 -7.75
N GLY A 26 -9.26 -18.27 -6.91
CA GLY A 26 -7.86 -17.84 -6.95
C GLY A 26 -7.55 -16.58 -6.15
N GLU A 27 -8.56 -15.90 -5.59
CA GLU A 27 -8.35 -14.79 -4.65
C GLU A 27 -8.14 -15.30 -3.23
N GLN A 28 -7.30 -14.58 -2.48
CA GLN A 28 -6.97 -14.87 -1.09
C GLN A 28 -6.89 -13.58 -0.28
N ILE A 29 -7.03 -13.70 1.03
CA ILE A 29 -6.86 -12.60 1.98
C ILE A 29 -5.45 -12.66 2.53
N GLU A 30 -4.68 -11.60 2.36
CA GLU A 30 -3.34 -11.47 2.92
C GLU A 30 -3.42 -10.94 4.35
N LEU A 31 -2.83 -11.66 5.30
CA LEU A 31 -2.51 -11.13 6.63
C LEU A 31 -1.01 -10.91 6.73
N ARG A 32 -0.63 -9.81 7.39
CA ARG A 32 0.75 -9.54 7.81
C ARG A 32 0.79 -9.24 9.30
N TRP A 33 1.85 -9.68 9.95
CA TRP A 33 2.03 -9.43 11.38
C TRP A 33 3.50 -9.30 11.77
N ASN A 34 3.74 -8.63 12.86
CA ASN A 34 5.05 -8.52 13.49
C ASN A 34 4.91 -8.48 15.00
N SER A 35 5.91 -9.04 15.69
CA SER A 35 5.99 -8.90 17.15
C SER A 35 6.24 -7.44 17.54
N PRO A 36 5.72 -6.98 18.67
CA PRO A 36 6.07 -5.69 19.25
C PRO A 36 7.61 -5.56 19.34
N ASN A 37 8.13 -4.41 18.97
CA ASN A 37 9.58 -4.12 18.94
C ASN A 37 10.41 -4.88 17.88
N PHE A 38 9.79 -5.69 17.02
CA PHE A 38 10.50 -6.33 15.92
C PHE A 38 10.77 -5.32 14.79
N ARG A 39 12.05 -5.18 14.38
CA ARG A 39 12.50 -4.25 13.33
C ARG A 39 12.81 -4.94 11.99
N GLY A 40 12.38 -6.18 11.81
CA GLY A 40 12.57 -6.96 10.59
C GLY A 40 11.41 -6.86 9.60
N SER A 41 11.42 -7.73 8.59
CA SER A 41 10.29 -7.89 7.67
C SER A 41 9.11 -8.56 8.39
N MET A 42 7.91 -8.05 8.14
CA MET A 42 6.67 -8.65 8.65
C MET A 42 6.52 -10.09 8.15
N SER A 43 6.05 -10.97 9.02
CA SER A 43 5.53 -12.28 8.60
C SER A 43 4.25 -12.08 7.81
N ARG A 44 3.94 -13.00 6.89
CA ARG A 44 2.70 -12.94 6.10
C ARG A 44 2.20 -14.33 5.74
N ASN A 45 0.90 -14.43 5.55
CA ASN A 45 0.24 -15.61 5.01
C ASN A 45 -1.02 -15.20 4.22
N PHE A 46 -1.55 -16.15 3.42
CA PHE A 46 -2.71 -15.95 2.56
C PHE A 46 -3.78 -16.96 2.90
N TYR A 47 -5.02 -16.52 3.00
CA TYR A 47 -6.15 -17.31 3.47
C TYR A 47 -7.25 -17.36 2.41
N PRO A 48 -7.83 -18.55 2.14
CA PRO A 48 -8.81 -18.73 1.08
C PRO A 48 -10.23 -18.26 1.47
N SER A 49 -10.44 -17.88 2.73
CA SER A 49 -11.74 -17.40 3.22
C SER A 49 -11.61 -16.32 4.28
N THR A 50 -12.63 -15.48 4.37
CA THR A 50 -12.76 -14.42 5.39
C THR A 50 -12.79 -15.00 6.79
N GLU A 51 -13.45 -16.15 7.00
CA GLU A 51 -13.53 -16.83 8.28
C GLU A 51 -12.15 -17.34 8.76
N ALA A 52 -11.39 -17.99 7.87
CA ALA A 52 -10.06 -18.48 8.21
C ALA A 52 -9.11 -17.31 8.54
N ALA A 53 -9.16 -16.23 7.75
CA ALA A 53 -8.37 -15.03 8.00
C ALA A 53 -8.76 -14.35 9.33
N ALA A 54 -10.06 -14.26 9.67
CA ALA A 54 -10.52 -13.65 10.90
C ALA A 54 -10.06 -14.42 12.14
N ARG A 55 -10.18 -15.73 12.13
CA ARG A 55 -9.70 -16.60 13.23
C ARG A 55 -8.22 -16.40 13.50
N GLU A 56 -7.43 -16.42 12.44
CA GLU A 56 -5.98 -16.24 12.55
C GLU A 56 -5.62 -14.82 12.98
N ALA A 57 -6.27 -13.80 12.40
CA ALA A 57 -6.01 -12.41 12.77
C ALA A 57 -6.24 -12.15 14.26
N VAL A 58 -7.34 -12.64 14.83
CA VAL A 58 -7.66 -12.46 16.25
C VAL A 58 -6.69 -13.25 17.13
N SER A 59 -6.35 -14.48 16.75
CA SER A 59 -5.36 -15.29 17.48
C SER A 59 -3.98 -14.62 17.53
N LEU A 60 -3.48 -14.16 16.39
CA LEU A 60 -2.21 -13.43 16.28
C LEU A 60 -2.27 -12.09 17.01
N GLY A 61 -3.43 -11.42 16.95
CA GLY A 61 -3.65 -10.08 17.53
C GLY A 61 -3.47 -10.00 19.04
N LEU A 62 -3.50 -11.13 19.74
CA LEU A 62 -3.24 -11.17 21.20
C LEU A 62 -1.80 -10.75 21.54
N ASN A 63 -0.84 -11.03 20.64
CA ASN A 63 0.60 -10.81 20.90
C ASN A 63 1.33 -10.09 19.77
N HIS A 64 0.66 -9.76 18.68
CA HIS A 64 1.27 -9.18 17.48
C HIS A 64 0.45 -8.01 16.94
N ASP A 65 1.11 -7.06 16.31
CA ASP A 65 0.45 -6.11 15.43
C ASP A 65 0.00 -6.85 14.16
N VAL A 66 -1.31 -6.90 13.90
CA VAL A 66 -1.88 -7.62 12.76
C VAL A 66 -2.52 -6.67 11.77
N TYR A 67 -2.24 -6.92 10.48
CA TYR A 67 -2.73 -6.14 9.36
C TYR A 67 -3.31 -7.04 8.29
N VAL A 68 -4.31 -6.55 7.60
CA VAL A 68 -4.91 -7.23 6.44
C VAL A 68 -4.70 -6.40 5.17
N GLY A 69 -4.45 -7.07 4.05
CA GLY A 69 -4.55 -6.44 2.73
C GLY A 69 -5.97 -5.94 2.51
N VAL A 70 -6.17 -4.63 2.29
CA VAL A 70 -7.53 -4.06 2.15
C VAL A 70 -8.25 -4.59 0.91
N ALA A 71 -7.52 -5.03 -0.10
CA ALA A 71 -8.05 -5.70 -1.29
C ALA A 71 -7.64 -7.18 -1.33
N PRO A 72 -8.43 -8.06 -1.96
CA PRO A 72 -8.07 -9.45 -2.16
C PRO A 72 -6.82 -9.57 -3.05
N ARG A 73 -6.04 -10.62 -2.82
CA ARG A 73 -4.82 -10.93 -3.56
C ARG A 73 -5.05 -12.09 -4.50
N TRP A 74 -4.58 -11.97 -5.72
CA TRP A 74 -4.57 -13.10 -6.65
C TRP A 74 -3.44 -14.06 -6.30
N GLY A 75 -3.79 -15.28 -5.93
CA GLY A 75 -2.83 -16.24 -5.39
C GLY A 75 -2.12 -15.70 -4.15
N SER A 76 -0.81 -15.91 -4.06
CA SER A 76 0.01 -15.44 -2.95
C SER A 76 0.87 -14.21 -3.29
N ASP A 77 0.39 -13.37 -4.22
CA ASP A 77 1.08 -12.12 -4.59
C ASP A 77 0.60 -10.94 -3.76
N GLY A 78 1.38 -10.56 -2.76
CA GLY A 78 1.12 -9.41 -1.88
C GLY A 78 1.55 -8.05 -2.45
N THR A 79 1.84 -7.94 -3.75
CA THR A 79 2.16 -6.68 -4.44
C THR A 79 0.92 -6.06 -5.08
N GLY A 80 1.07 -4.85 -5.63
CA GLY A 80 -0.01 -4.19 -6.38
C GLY A 80 -0.43 -4.96 -7.63
N VAL A 81 0.45 -5.80 -8.20
CA VAL A 81 0.12 -6.67 -9.36
C VAL A 81 -0.85 -7.77 -8.96
N GLY A 82 -0.74 -8.27 -7.72
CA GLY A 82 -1.66 -9.26 -7.17
C GLY A 82 -3.06 -8.72 -6.88
N VAL A 83 -3.27 -7.39 -6.91
CA VAL A 83 -4.58 -6.77 -6.71
C VAL A 83 -5.24 -6.51 -8.05
N ARG A 84 -6.36 -7.18 -8.31
CA ARG A 84 -7.12 -7.06 -9.57
C ARG A 84 -8.40 -6.26 -9.43
N ARG A 85 -8.94 -6.15 -8.20
CA ARG A 85 -10.13 -5.36 -7.89
C ARG A 85 -10.06 -4.74 -6.50
N LEU A 86 -10.81 -3.66 -6.31
CA LEU A 86 -11.02 -3.00 -5.03
C LEU A 86 -12.51 -3.02 -4.68
N GLY A 87 -12.87 -3.57 -3.52
CA GLY A 87 -14.22 -3.55 -2.98
C GLY A 87 -14.50 -2.32 -2.09
N ALA A 88 -13.45 -1.56 -1.76
CA ALA A 88 -13.53 -0.36 -0.92
C ALA A 88 -12.42 0.63 -1.28
N LEU A 89 -12.64 1.91 -0.99
CA LEU A 89 -11.61 2.93 -0.84
C LEU A 89 -11.32 3.14 0.64
N TRP A 90 -10.16 3.72 0.98
CA TRP A 90 -9.77 3.95 2.38
C TRP A 90 -8.91 5.20 2.57
N ALA A 91 -8.85 5.63 3.84
CA ALA A 91 -7.92 6.63 4.33
C ALA A 91 -7.42 6.23 5.73
N ASP A 92 -6.19 6.60 6.06
CA ASP A 92 -5.59 6.44 7.39
C ASP A 92 -5.35 7.84 7.98
N LEU A 93 -6.06 8.14 9.06
CA LEU A 93 -6.11 9.47 9.67
C LEU A 93 -5.59 9.41 11.11
N ASP A 94 -4.30 9.69 11.28
CA ASP A 94 -3.71 9.81 12.60
C ASP A 94 -4.14 11.13 13.29
N ALA A 95 -4.33 11.06 14.60
CA ALA A 95 -4.47 12.23 15.47
C ALA A 95 -3.09 12.85 15.73
N LYS A 96 -2.68 13.75 14.85
CA LYS A 96 -1.38 14.46 14.89
C LYS A 96 -1.58 15.97 14.93
N GLY A 97 -0.67 16.69 15.56
CA GLY A 97 -0.74 18.14 15.66
C GLY A 97 -2.00 18.60 16.41
N GLU A 98 -2.81 19.42 15.77
CA GLU A 98 -4.07 19.94 16.34
C GLU A 98 -5.25 18.98 16.24
N HIS A 99 -5.08 17.87 15.50
CA HIS A 99 -6.16 16.90 15.30
C HIS A 99 -6.23 15.89 16.44
N THR A 100 -7.40 15.77 17.02
CA THR A 100 -7.79 14.69 17.95
C THR A 100 -8.51 13.58 17.20
N VAL A 101 -8.70 12.41 17.80
CA VAL A 101 -9.55 11.35 17.23
C VAL A 101 -10.98 11.89 17.02
N GLY A 102 -11.54 12.61 17.98
CA GLY A 102 -12.87 13.19 17.86
C GLY A 102 -13.00 14.18 16.69
N SER A 103 -11.99 15.06 16.49
CA SER A 103 -12.02 15.98 15.34
C SER A 103 -11.88 15.25 13.99
N ARG A 104 -11.17 14.12 13.95
CA ARG A 104 -11.10 13.27 12.74
C ARG A 104 -12.44 12.60 12.43
N LEU A 105 -13.12 12.08 13.46
CA LEU A 105 -14.45 11.48 13.28
C LEU A 105 -15.45 12.52 12.78
N GLN A 106 -15.49 13.71 13.39
CA GLN A 106 -16.37 14.80 12.94
C GLN A 106 -16.07 15.20 11.49
N GLN A 107 -14.78 15.35 11.12
CA GLN A 107 -14.38 15.65 9.75
C GLN A 107 -14.91 14.63 8.74
N LEU A 108 -14.94 13.34 9.12
CA LEU A 108 -15.42 12.26 8.27
C LEU A 108 -16.96 12.21 8.20
N GLU A 109 -17.65 12.52 9.30
CA GLU A 109 -19.12 12.61 9.36
C GLU A 109 -19.66 13.77 8.53
N ASP A 110 -18.92 14.88 8.44
CA ASP A 110 -19.31 16.08 7.69
C ASP A 110 -19.13 15.93 6.16
N LEU A 111 -18.59 14.80 5.68
CA LEU A 111 -18.45 14.55 4.25
C LEU A 111 -19.80 14.32 3.59
N THR A 112 -19.93 14.73 2.33
CA THR A 112 -21.12 14.45 1.49
C THR A 112 -21.44 12.95 1.43
N TYR A 113 -20.40 12.13 1.42
CA TYR A 113 -20.49 10.68 1.49
C TYR A 113 -19.61 10.19 2.65
N PRO A 114 -20.19 10.04 3.87
CA PRO A 114 -19.44 9.56 5.03
C PRO A 114 -18.96 8.12 4.85
N PRO A 115 -17.89 7.70 5.56
CA PRO A 115 -17.39 6.33 5.44
C PRO A 115 -18.43 5.28 5.85
N SER A 116 -18.41 4.13 5.18
CA SER A 116 -19.24 2.97 5.53
C SER A 116 -18.75 2.27 6.81
N ILE A 117 -17.44 2.31 7.03
CA ILE A 117 -16.78 1.67 8.19
C ILE A 117 -15.72 2.62 8.73
N LEU A 118 -15.69 2.78 10.05
CA LEU A 118 -14.65 3.48 10.80
C LEU A 118 -14.03 2.52 11.81
N VAL A 119 -12.70 2.45 11.84
CA VAL A 119 -11.96 1.60 12.77
C VAL A 119 -10.99 2.46 13.57
N LEU A 120 -11.15 2.53 14.89
CA LEU A 120 -10.19 3.19 15.78
C LEU A 120 -8.93 2.35 15.91
N THR A 121 -7.77 2.98 15.80
CA THR A 121 -6.45 2.31 15.81
C THR A 121 -5.62 2.64 17.04
N GLY A 122 -6.22 3.36 17.98
CA GLY A 122 -5.62 3.80 19.25
C GLY A 122 -5.17 5.26 19.26
N ARG A 123 -4.68 5.83 18.17
CA ARG A 123 -4.34 7.28 18.03
C ARG A 123 -4.84 7.88 16.73
N GLY A 124 -5.70 7.21 16.04
CA GLY A 124 -6.28 7.64 14.78
C GLY A 124 -7.39 6.70 14.38
N CYS A 125 -7.84 6.81 13.15
CA CYS A 125 -8.85 5.93 12.60
C CYS A 125 -8.54 5.58 11.13
N HIS A 126 -8.97 4.39 10.72
CA HIS A 126 -9.08 4.03 9.32
C HIS A 126 -10.53 4.23 8.88
N ALA A 127 -10.73 4.93 7.80
CA ALA A 127 -12.01 5.13 7.16
C ALA A 127 -12.11 4.29 5.89
N TYR A 128 -13.26 3.65 5.65
CA TYR A 128 -13.51 2.82 4.48
C TYR A 128 -14.82 3.21 3.82
N TRP A 129 -14.78 3.45 2.52
CA TRP A 129 -15.95 3.65 1.66
C TRP A 129 -16.15 2.39 0.83
N LEU A 130 -17.15 1.60 1.16
CA LEU A 130 -17.48 0.38 0.44
C LEU A 130 -18.07 0.72 -0.93
N LEU A 131 -17.62 0.04 -1.96
CA LEU A 131 -18.12 0.23 -3.31
C LEU A 131 -19.36 -0.62 -3.56
N SER A 132 -20.36 -0.07 -4.27
CA SER A 132 -21.55 -0.78 -4.73
C SER A 132 -21.18 -1.84 -5.78
N ARG A 133 -20.20 -1.54 -6.62
CA ARG A 133 -19.54 -2.44 -7.57
C ARG A 133 -18.03 -2.29 -7.41
N PRO A 134 -17.29 -3.40 -7.28
CA PRO A 134 -15.84 -3.34 -7.20
C PRO A 134 -15.23 -2.60 -8.39
N ALA A 135 -14.20 -1.80 -8.12
CA ALA A 135 -13.35 -1.25 -9.18
C ALA A 135 -12.47 -2.39 -9.72
N ASP A 136 -12.83 -2.95 -10.86
CA ASP A 136 -12.19 -4.10 -11.50
C ASP A 136 -11.58 -3.69 -12.85
N GLY A 137 -10.37 -4.17 -13.12
CA GLY A 137 -9.60 -3.77 -14.29
C GLY A 137 -8.72 -2.55 -14.06
N LEU A 138 -7.81 -2.31 -15.01
CA LEU A 138 -6.72 -1.34 -14.83
C LEU A 138 -7.23 0.10 -14.64
N GLU A 139 -8.11 0.55 -15.52
CA GLU A 139 -8.61 1.93 -15.49
C GLU A 139 -9.43 2.23 -14.22
N PRO A 140 -10.43 1.40 -13.80
CA PRO A 140 -11.12 1.64 -12.53
C PRO A 140 -10.20 1.59 -11.31
N LEU A 141 -9.18 0.74 -11.30
CA LEU A 141 -8.19 0.68 -10.23
C LEU A 141 -7.36 1.96 -10.14
N GLU A 142 -6.89 2.50 -11.28
CA GLU A 142 -6.14 3.76 -11.32
C GLU A 142 -7.01 4.95 -10.87
N ARG A 143 -8.28 4.99 -11.27
CA ARG A 143 -9.26 5.99 -10.80
C ARG A 143 -9.44 5.90 -9.28
N ALA A 144 -9.66 4.70 -8.75
CA ALA A 144 -9.83 4.48 -7.32
C ALA A 144 -8.59 4.95 -6.51
N GLU A 145 -7.37 4.65 -6.97
CA GLU A 145 -6.13 5.16 -6.35
C GLU A 145 -6.03 6.70 -6.45
N GLY A 146 -6.50 7.29 -7.55
CA GLY A 146 -6.60 8.75 -7.71
C GLY A 146 -7.55 9.39 -6.69
N VAL A 147 -8.74 8.80 -6.50
CA VAL A 147 -9.73 9.24 -5.51
C VAL A 147 -9.15 9.11 -4.10
N MET A 148 -8.59 7.96 -3.74
CA MET A 148 -7.97 7.75 -2.42
C MET A 148 -6.86 8.75 -2.13
N ARG A 149 -6.02 9.07 -3.11
CA ARG A 149 -4.96 10.07 -2.97
C ARG A 149 -5.53 11.44 -2.64
N ARG A 150 -6.53 11.89 -3.41
CA ARG A 150 -7.16 13.19 -3.24
C ARG A 150 -7.87 13.30 -1.89
N LEU A 151 -8.64 12.27 -1.50
CA LEU A 151 -9.27 12.19 -0.19
C LEU A 151 -8.23 12.17 0.94
N GLY A 152 -7.20 11.32 0.85
CA GLY A 152 -6.15 11.23 1.86
C GLY A 152 -5.42 12.55 2.06
N GLN A 153 -5.02 13.23 0.98
CA GLN A 153 -4.40 14.56 1.04
C GLN A 153 -5.34 15.61 1.61
N GLY A 154 -6.56 15.70 1.10
CA GLY A 154 -7.55 16.69 1.53
C GLY A 154 -7.99 16.53 2.98
N LEU A 155 -8.00 15.32 3.49
CA LEU A 155 -8.29 15.01 4.90
C LEU A 155 -7.05 15.11 5.80
N GLY A 156 -5.86 15.36 5.25
CA GLY A 156 -4.59 15.38 5.99
C GLY A 156 -4.21 14.00 6.56
N GLY A 157 -4.52 12.95 5.81
CA GLY A 157 -4.20 11.56 6.14
C GLY A 157 -2.80 11.13 5.68
N ASP A 158 -2.41 9.94 6.07
CA ASP A 158 -1.14 9.34 5.66
C ASP A 158 -1.20 8.87 4.18
N PRO A 159 -0.05 8.82 3.45
CA PRO A 159 0.00 8.43 2.05
C PRO A 159 -0.18 6.92 1.87
N VAL A 160 -1.39 6.42 2.01
CA VAL A 160 -1.75 4.99 2.02
C VAL A 160 -2.66 4.57 0.86
N TRP A 161 -2.63 5.29 -0.24
CA TRP A 161 -3.53 5.12 -1.41
C TRP A 161 -3.07 4.08 -2.43
N ASP A 162 -2.05 3.28 -2.16
CA ASP A 162 -1.65 2.18 -3.04
C ASP A 162 -2.53 0.94 -2.83
N ARG A 163 -2.92 0.28 -3.90
CA ARG A 163 -3.82 -0.89 -3.89
C ARG A 163 -3.30 -2.10 -3.11
N ALA A 164 -1.99 -2.18 -2.86
CA ALA A 164 -1.38 -3.24 -2.05
C ALA A 164 -1.39 -2.95 -0.55
N ARG A 165 -2.02 -1.84 -0.14
CA ARG A 165 -2.05 -1.40 1.24
C ARG A 165 -2.54 -2.48 2.20
N ILE A 166 -1.92 -2.49 3.37
CA ILE A 166 -2.38 -3.25 4.53
C ILE A 166 -2.78 -2.28 5.63
N LEU A 167 -3.88 -2.55 6.31
CA LEU A 167 -4.39 -1.78 7.44
C LEU A 167 -4.71 -2.71 8.61
N ARG A 168 -4.81 -2.17 9.83
CA ARG A 168 -5.08 -2.97 11.04
C ARG A 168 -6.42 -3.67 10.99
N VAL A 169 -6.47 -4.88 11.53
CA VAL A 169 -7.70 -5.66 11.64
C VAL A 169 -8.44 -5.26 12.93
N PRO A 170 -9.74 -4.92 12.88
CA PRO A 170 -10.53 -4.71 14.10
C PRO A 170 -10.61 -5.98 14.94
N SER A 171 -10.89 -5.80 16.24
CA SER A 171 -10.89 -6.87 17.27
C SER A 171 -9.50 -7.49 17.51
N THR A 172 -8.43 -6.74 17.18
CA THR A 172 -7.04 -7.02 17.54
C THR A 172 -6.49 -5.90 18.42
N PHE A 173 -5.19 -5.92 18.69
CA PHE A 173 -4.54 -4.88 19.47
C PHE A 173 -3.43 -4.18 18.68
N ASN A 174 -3.26 -2.89 18.97
CA ASN A 174 -2.12 -2.10 18.52
C ASN A 174 -1.06 -2.13 19.64
N HIS A 175 -0.03 -2.95 19.46
CA HIS A 175 1.06 -3.15 20.40
C HIS A 175 2.22 -2.15 20.24
N LYS A 176 2.05 -1.12 19.40
CA LYS A 176 3.07 -0.08 19.19
C LYS A 176 3.30 0.79 20.43
N TYR A 177 2.37 0.80 21.38
CA TYR A 177 2.39 1.61 22.59
C TYR A 177 2.78 0.78 23.81
N GLU A 178 3.29 1.43 24.87
CA GLU A 178 3.66 0.78 26.13
C GLU A 178 2.48 -0.03 26.72
N ALA A 179 1.27 0.54 26.70
CA ALA A 179 0.04 -0.21 26.92
C ALA A 179 -0.62 -0.47 25.57
N SER A 180 -0.82 -1.73 25.20
CA SER A 180 -1.52 -2.12 23.98
C SER A 180 -2.91 -1.49 23.93
N ARG A 181 -3.29 -0.97 22.77
CA ARG A 181 -4.58 -0.32 22.54
C ARG A 181 -5.46 -1.20 21.68
N PRO A 182 -6.76 -1.31 22.00
CA PRO A 182 -7.65 -2.08 21.14
C PRO A 182 -7.79 -1.40 19.76
N VAL A 183 -7.98 -2.22 18.74
CA VAL A 183 -8.39 -1.81 17.39
C VAL A 183 -9.87 -2.16 17.28
N GLU A 184 -10.74 -1.16 17.27
CA GLU A 184 -12.18 -1.32 17.44
C GLU A 184 -12.96 -0.65 16.31
N PRO A 185 -14.06 -1.27 15.83
CA PRO A 185 -14.98 -0.58 14.93
C PRO A 185 -15.73 0.51 15.70
N GLU A 186 -15.68 1.75 15.22
CA GLU A 186 -16.46 2.89 15.72
C GLU A 186 -17.81 2.99 14.98
N CYS A 187 -17.77 2.78 13.66
CA CYS A 187 -18.94 2.71 12.81
C CYS A 187 -18.85 1.48 11.91
N PHE A 188 -19.96 0.76 11.75
CA PHE A 188 -20.02 -0.41 10.88
C PHE A 188 -21.36 -0.48 10.15
N GLU A 189 -21.42 0.13 8.96
CA GLU A 189 -22.59 0.20 8.09
C GLU A 189 -22.31 -0.48 6.74
N PRO A 190 -22.21 -1.82 6.69
CA PRO A 190 -21.78 -2.55 5.49
C PRO A 190 -22.77 -2.48 4.32
N ARG A 191 -24.00 -2.01 4.57
CA ARG A 191 -25.01 -1.75 3.54
C ARG A 191 -24.86 -0.39 2.89
N LEU A 192 -24.17 0.54 3.53
CA LEU A 192 -23.86 1.85 2.98
C LEU A 192 -22.73 1.69 1.95
N ARG A 193 -23.10 1.76 0.67
CA ARG A 193 -22.19 1.56 -0.44
C ARG A 193 -22.34 2.66 -1.47
N TYR A 194 -21.24 3.01 -2.11
CA TYR A 194 -21.15 4.13 -3.03
C TYR A 194 -20.66 3.67 -4.41
N ASP A 195 -21.08 4.34 -5.46
CA ASP A 195 -20.46 4.21 -6.76
C ASP A 195 -19.13 4.99 -6.78
N LEU A 196 -18.16 4.49 -7.52
CA LEU A 196 -16.85 5.14 -7.63
C LEU A 196 -16.98 6.59 -8.13
N ASP A 197 -17.93 6.86 -9.03
CA ASP A 197 -18.20 8.20 -9.58
C ASP A 197 -18.68 9.19 -8.48
N GLN A 198 -19.47 8.72 -7.50
CA GLN A 198 -19.91 9.55 -6.37
C GLN A 198 -18.72 9.96 -5.49
N LEU A 199 -17.83 9.01 -5.20
CA LEU A 199 -16.62 9.27 -4.40
C LEU A 199 -15.61 10.13 -5.16
N GLU A 200 -15.51 9.97 -6.46
CA GLU A 200 -14.69 10.83 -7.32
C GLU A 200 -15.21 12.27 -7.33
N GLU A 201 -16.53 12.46 -7.42
CA GLU A 201 -17.14 13.79 -7.35
C GLU A 201 -16.90 14.45 -5.99
N MET A 202 -17.09 13.73 -4.88
CA MET A 202 -16.76 14.23 -3.55
C MET A 202 -15.29 14.61 -3.44
N ALA A 203 -14.39 13.79 -3.99
CA ALA A 203 -12.96 14.05 -3.93
C ALA A 203 -12.54 15.32 -4.68
N LYS A 204 -13.31 15.80 -5.66
CA LYS A 204 -13.06 17.07 -6.37
C LYS A 204 -13.19 18.30 -5.47
N ALA A 205 -13.90 18.20 -4.36
CA ALA A 205 -13.98 19.27 -3.37
C ALA A 205 -12.65 19.53 -2.64
N PHE A 206 -11.71 18.58 -2.70
CA PHE A 206 -10.37 18.73 -2.15
C PHE A 206 -9.39 19.19 -3.23
N PRO A 207 -8.51 20.19 -2.95
CA PRO A 207 -7.52 20.66 -3.89
C PRO A 207 -6.53 19.55 -4.25
N GLU A 208 -6.09 19.51 -5.51
CA GLU A 208 -4.90 18.74 -5.87
C GLU A 208 -3.67 19.52 -5.42
N GLU A 209 -2.95 19.01 -4.43
CA GLU A 209 -1.63 19.57 -4.10
C GLU A 209 -0.69 19.34 -5.29
N GLY A 210 -0.23 20.43 -5.89
CA GLY A 210 0.76 20.42 -6.98
C GLY A 210 0.24 20.85 -8.33
N ALA A 211 -0.99 21.32 -8.48
CA ALA A 211 -1.39 22.03 -9.68
C ALA A 211 -0.90 23.49 -9.57
N PRO A 212 -0.05 24.00 -10.51
CA PRO A 212 0.28 25.41 -10.55
C PRO A 212 -0.99 26.19 -10.85
N GLU A 213 -1.32 27.20 -10.03
CA GLU A 213 -2.40 28.13 -10.31
C GLU A 213 -2.17 28.79 -11.69
N GLY A 214 -3.11 28.56 -12.59
CA GLY A 214 -3.27 29.34 -13.78
C GLY A 214 -2.65 28.84 -15.08
N VAL A 215 -3.24 27.81 -15.70
CA VAL A 215 -3.23 27.67 -17.17
C VAL A 215 -4.60 27.15 -17.63
N PRO A 216 -5.27 27.79 -18.61
CA PRO A 216 -6.58 27.36 -19.09
C PRO A 216 -6.46 26.02 -19.85
N THR A 217 -7.31 25.08 -19.51
CA THR A 217 -7.45 23.78 -20.17
C THR A 217 -7.96 23.95 -21.59
N SER A 218 -7.11 23.72 -22.57
CA SER A 218 -7.50 23.28 -23.89
C SER A 218 -7.06 21.84 -24.09
N VAL A 219 -8.04 20.95 -24.24
CA VAL A 219 -7.85 19.53 -24.55
C VAL A 219 -7.25 19.37 -25.95
N PRO A 220 -6.26 18.52 -26.15
CA PRO A 220 -6.21 17.69 -27.33
C PRO A 220 -6.13 16.20 -26.97
N THR A 221 -7.10 15.49 -27.50
CA THR A 221 -7.15 14.05 -27.63
C THR A 221 -5.94 13.55 -28.43
N ALA A 222 -5.19 12.64 -27.91
CA ALA A 222 -4.58 11.45 -28.49
C ALA A 222 -3.22 11.08 -27.88
N GLY A 223 -3.02 9.81 -27.59
CA GLY A 223 -1.69 9.24 -27.42
C GLY A 223 -1.32 8.97 -25.97
N ARG A 224 -1.57 7.76 -25.56
CA ARG A 224 -1.03 7.12 -24.36
C ARG A 224 0.48 7.31 -24.28
N SER A 225 0.97 8.32 -23.59
CA SER A 225 2.37 8.40 -23.18
C SER A 225 2.50 7.88 -21.75
N VAL A 226 3.23 6.80 -21.61
CA VAL A 226 3.83 6.38 -20.35
C VAL A 226 4.48 7.62 -19.72
N ARG A 227 4.10 7.97 -18.49
CA ARG A 227 4.71 9.10 -17.78
C ARG A 227 6.22 8.89 -17.71
N ARG A 228 6.92 9.60 -18.60
CA ARG A 228 8.38 9.66 -18.61
C ARG A 228 8.96 10.43 -17.43
N ASP A 229 8.15 11.16 -16.69
CA ASP A 229 8.62 12.11 -15.68
C ASP A 229 8.96 11.48 -14.32
N ALA A 230 8.53 10.24 -14.05
CA ALA A 230 8.98 9.48 -12.86
C ALA A 230 10.41 8.89 -13.00
N LEU A 231 11.04 9.08 -14.16
CA LEU A 231 12.41 8.66 -14.49
C LEU A 231 13.41 9.83 -14.54
N ALA A 232 13.05 11.00 -14.04
CA ALA A 232 13.72 12.26 -14.39
C ALA A 232 14.84 12.72 -13.46
N ALA A 233 15.23 11.96 -12.43
CA ALA A 233 16.46 12.28 -11.71
C ALA A 233 17.59 11.40 -12.22
N PRO A 234 18.72 11.98 -12.71
CA PRO A 234 19.86 11.18 -13.15
C PRO A 234 20.44 10.37 -11.98
N ILE A 235 20.73 9.09 -12.22
CA ILE A 235 21.40 8.21 -11.28
C ILE A 235 22.89 8.58 -11.22
N LEU A 236 23.32 9.15 -10.10
CA LEU A 236 24.66 9.72 -9.97
C LEU A 236 25.73 8.66 -9.61
N THR A 237 26.98 9.07 -9.78
CA THR A 237 28.14 8.29 -9.36
C THR A 237 28.01 7.85 -7.89
N GLY A 238 28.23 6.56 -7.61
CA GLY A 238 28.06 5.94 -6.28
C GLY A 238 26.71 5.23 -6.08
N GLU A 239 25.66 5.57 -6.85
CA GLU A 239 24.35 4.94 -6.74
C GLU A 239 24.04 4.01 -7.93
N ARG A 240 24.74 4.14 -9.04
CA ARG A 240 24.47 3.46 -10.31
C ARG A 240 24.40 1.95 -10.18
N ASN A 241 25.42 1.33 -9.58
CA ASN A 241 25.49 -0.14 -9.44
C ASN A 241 24.37 -0.69 -8.55
N VAL A 242 24.05 0.00 -7.46
CA VAL A 242 22.99 -0.41 -6.52
C VAL A 242 21.62 -0.27 -7.18
N THR A 243 21.40 0.83 -7.90
CA THR A 243 20.12 1.09 -8.58
C THR A 243 19.91 0.10 -9.73
N LEU A 244 20.91 -0.11 -10.58
CA LEU A 244 20.82 -1.09 -11.68
C LEU A 244 20.65 -2.52 -11.16
N ALA A 245 21.32 -2.90 -10.06
CA ALA A 245 21.13 -4.20 -9.42
C ALA A 245 19.72 -4.37 -8.85
N SER A 246 19.12 -3.31 -8.29
CA SER A 246 17.74 -3.31 -7.82
C SER A 246 16.74 -3.49 -8.96
N VAL A 247 16.94 -2.78 -10.08
CA VAL A 247 16.15 -2.95 -11.31
C VAL A 247 16.28 -4.38 -11.83
N ALA A 248 17.50 -4.92 -11.92
CA ALA A 248 17.75 -6.29 -12.34
C ALA A 248 17.01 -7.32 -11.47
N GLY A 249 17.04 -7.14 -10.13
CA GLY A 249 16.31 -7.99 -9.19
C GLY A 249 14.80 -7.98 -9.45
N SER A 250 14.21 -6.81 -9.65
CA SER A 250 12.80 -6.66 -9.97
C SER A 250 12.40 -7.32 -11.30
N LEU A 251 13.29 -7.27 -12.30
CA LEU A 251 13.07 -7.92 -13.60
C LEU A 251 13.19 -9.45 -13.47
N ARG A 252 14.15 -9.93 -12.65
CA ARG A 252 14.33 -11.35 -12.39
C ARG A 252 13.15 -11.97 -11.65
N ASP A 253 12.61 -11.27 -10.65
CA ASP A 253 11.41 -11.69 -9.92
C ASP A 253 10.18 -11.80 -10.84
N ARG A 254 10.15 -11.02 -11.93
CA ARG A 254 9.14 -11.11 -12.99
C ARG A 254 9.40 -12.20 -14.04
N GLY A 255 10.46 -12.98 -13.85
CA GLY A 255 10.79 -14.13 -14.69
C GLY A 255 11.67 -13.84 -15.90
N LEU A 256 12.21 -12.61 -16.05
CA LEU A 256 13.12 -12.29 -17.15
C LEU A 256 14.45 -13.08 -16.98
N ASP A 257 14.97 -13.58 -18.10
CA ASP A 257 16.29 -14.22 -18.15
C ASP A 257 17.43 -13.19 -18.16
N GLU A 258 18.67 -13.67 -18.02
CA GLU A 258 19.89 -12.85 -17.98
C GLU A 258 20.00 -11.93 -19.22
N GLY A 259 19.69 -12.45 -20.40
CA GLY A 259 19.82 -11.70 -21.64
C GLY A 259 18.83 -10.52 -21.70
N ASN A 260 17.58 -10.78 -21.40
CA ASN A 260 16.53 -9.76 -21.38
C ASN A 260 16.77 -8.71 -20.28
N ILE A 261 17.25 -9.12 -19.10
CA ILE A 261 17.68 -8.21 -18.05
C ILE A 261 18.81 -7.31 -18.54
N GLY A 262 19.81 -7.89 -19.22
CA GLY A 262 20.95 -7.13 -19.77
C GLY A 262 20.52 -6.03 -20.73
N VAL A 263 19.60 -6.32 -21.67
CA VAL A 263 19.07 -5.33 -22.62
C VAL A 263 18.39 -4.16 -21.91
N VAL A 264 17.53 -4.46 -20.93
CA VAL A 264 16.83 -3.41 -20.17
C VAL A 264 17.80 -2.56 -19.34
N LEU A 265 18.80 -3.18 -18.69
CA LEU A 265 19.77 -2.45 -17.89
C LEU A 265 20.67 -1.55 -18.73
N LEU A 266 21.07 -1.98 -19.93
CA LEU A 266 21.85 -1.15 -20.84
C LEU A 266 21.08 0.12 -21.25
N GLU A 267 19.80 0.00 -21.51
CA GLU A 267 18.97 1.15 -21.85
C GLU A 267 18.75 2.09 -20.65
N VAL A 268 18.48 1.56 -19.46
CA VAL A 268 18.38 2.36 -18.22
C VAL A 268 19.71 3.08 -17.95
N ASN A 269 20.85 2.39 -18.11
CA ASN A 269 22.18 2.99 -17.95
C ASN A 269 22.40 4.15 -18.90
N ARG A 270 22.09 3.95 -20.18
CA ARG A 270 22.23 4.99 -21.23
C ARG A 270 21.36 6.22 -20.97
N LEU A 271 20.14 6.02 -20.51
CA LEU A 271 19.13 7.08 -20.34
C LEU A 271 19.21 7.81 -19.00
N GLN A 272 19.63 7.12 -17.95
CA GLN A 272 19.48 7.64 -16.59
C GLN A 272 20.78 7.76 -15.80
N CYS A 273 21.82 6.96 -16.09
CA CYS A 273 23.08 7.07 -15.36
C CYS A 273 23.91 8.26 -15.87
N ASN A 274 24.44 9.06 -14.96
CA ASN A 274 25.29 10.20 -15.30
C ASN A 274 26.58 10.22 -14.44
N PRO A 275 27.75 9.98 -15.04
CA PRO A 275 27.95 9.39 -16.37
C PRO A 275 27.48 7.94 -16.45
N PRO A 276 27.17 7.39 -17.63
CA PRO A 276 26.83 5.97 -17.77
C PRO A 276 27.98 5.06 -17.30
N LEU A 277 27.65 3.85 -16.82
CA LEU A 277 28.62 2.78 -16.58
C LEU A 277 29.07 2.17 -17.91
N GLU A 278 30.24 1.55 -17.90
CA GLU A 278 30.71 0.72 -19.02
C GLU A 278 29.73 -0.46 -19.25
N GLU A 279 29.42 -0.78 -20.50
CA GLU A 279 28.48 -1.85 -20.86
C GLU A 279 28.84 -3.19 -20.23
N THR A 280 30.15 -3.49 -20.17
CA THR A 280 30.68 -4.72 -19.54
C THR A 280 30.34 -4.79 -18.04
N GLU A 281 30.30 -3.67 -17.35
CA GLU A 281 29.90 -3.58 -15.94
C GLU A 281 28.39 -3.79 -15.76
N VAL A 282 27.58 -3.20 -16.63
CA VAL A 282 26.11 -3.38 -16.65
C VAL A 282 25.75 -4.86 -16.90
N LEU A 283 26.39 -5.48 -17.90
CA LEU A 283 26.18 -6.90 -18.21
C LEU A 283 26.66 -7.82 -17.08
N ARG A 284 27.68 -7.43 -16.30
CA ARG A 284 28.10 -8.15 -15.10
C ARG A 284 27.02 -8.12 -14.02
N ILE A 285 26.32 -6.99 -13.85
CA ILE A 285 25.18 -6.89 -12.93
C ILE A 285 24.05 -7.82 -13.40
N ALA A 286 23.67 -7.80 -14.67
CA ALA A 286 22.66 -8.69 -15.24
C ALA A 286 22.99 -10.17 -14.99
N ARG A 287 24.22 -10.57 -15.28
CA ARG A 287 24.72 -11.93 -15.05
C ARG A 287 24.70 -12.33 -13.57
N SER A 288 25.09 -11.42 -12.69
CA SER A 288 25.08 -11.67 -11.25
C SER A 288 23.68 -11.97 -10.73
N VAL A 289 22.68 -11.20 -11.19
CA VAL A 289 21.29 -11.37 -10.79
C VAL A 289 20.62 -12.55 -11.51
N GLY A 290 20.95 -12.80 -12.76
CA GLY A 290 20.45 -13.91 -13.57
C GLY A 290 20.67 -15.31 -12.96
N ARG A 291 21.68 -15.47 -12.11
CA ARG A 291 21.98 -16.75 -11.42
C ARG A 291 20.97 -17.12 -10.33
N TYR A 292 20.17 -16.17 -9.84
CA TYR A 292 19.22 -16.46 -8.78
C TYR A 292 17.95 -17.09 -9.36
N ALA A 293 17.36 -18.02 -8.59
CA ALA A 293 16.07 -18.59 -8.95
C ALA A 293 14.98 -17.49 -8.91
N VAL A 294 14.02 -17.56 -9.82
CA VAL A 294 12.86 -16.67 -9.85
C VAL A 294 12.14 -16.76 -8.50
N GLY A 295 11.87 -15.62 -7.88
CA GLY A 295 11.21 -15.56 -6.56
C GLY A 295 12.12 -15.86 -5.36
N SER A 296 13.46 -15.88 -5.52
CA SER A 296 14.40 -16.12 -4.43
C SER A 296 14.50 -14.93 -3.47
N PRO A 297 14.32 -15.11 -2.14
CA PRO A 297 14.25 -14.01 -1.18
C PRO A 297 15.59 -13.29 -0.89
N ARG A 298 16.66 -13.56 -1.60
CA ARG A 298 18.02 -13.10 -1.28
C ARG A 298 18.44 -11.76 -1.87
N TYR A 299 17.61 -11.13 -2.71
CA TYR A 299 17.95 -9.82 -3.28
C TYR A 299 17.01 -8.71 -2.72
N ARG A 300 17.03 -8.53 -1.40
CA ARG A 300 16.57 -7.27 -0.79
C ARG A 300 17.80 -6.46 -0.42
N SER A 301 17.93 -5.31 -1.06
CA SER A 301 18.97 -4.32 -0.76
C SER A 301 19.09 -4.10 0.75
N SER A 302 20.26 -4.37 1.30
CA SER A 302 20.60 -3.91 2.65
C SER A 302 20.46 -2.39 2.68
N PRO A 303 19.85 -1.79 3.72
CA PRO A 303 19.76 -0.34 3.83
C PRO A 303 21.17 0.25 3.91
N VAL A 304 21.44 1.22 3.05
CA VAL A 304 22.69 2.00 3.04
C VAL A 304 22.95 2.51 4.46
N ARG A 305 24.01 2.03 5.09
CA ARG A 305 24.54 2.55 6.35
C ARG A 305 24.96 3.99 6.08
N ARG A 306 24.17 4.96 6.55
CA ARG A 306 24.61 6.35 6.63
C ARG A 306 25.82 6.40 7.54
N VAL A 307 27.02 6.56 6.96
CA VAL A 307 28.23 6.95 7.68
C VAL A 307 28.00 8.38 8.18
N ARG A 308 27.75 8.52 9.49
CA ARG A 308 27.86 9.82 10.15
C ARG A 308 29.32 10.24 10.05
N ARG A 309 29.62 11.28 9.29
CA ARG A 309 30.87 12.04 9.45
C ARG A 309 30.74 12.80 10.77
N ASN A 310 31.55 12.43 11.73
CA ASN A 310 31.83 13.25 12.89
C ASN A 310 32.50 14.53 12.39
N ALA A 311 31.85 15.67 12.65
CA ALA A 311 32.51 16.98 12.64
C ALA A 311 33.01 17.19 14.06
N GLU A 312 34.29 16.92 14.28
CA GLU A 312 35.06 17.45 15.40
C GLU A 312 36.33 18.10 14.85
N GLU A 313 36.63 19.26 15.45
CA GLU A 313 37.85 20.06 15.38
C GLU A 313 38.04 20.91 14.09
N VAL A 314 37.99 22.21 14.14
CA VAL A 314 38.67 23.24 15.01
C VAL A 314 37.78 24.49 15.15
#